data_1573c883f48daa9b1026cb959ae01e1d
#
_entry.id   1573c883f48daa9b1026cb959ae01e1d
#
_cell.length_a   1.000
_cell.length_b   1.000
_cell.length_c   1.000
_cell.angle_alpha   90.00
_cell.angle_beta   90.00
_cell.angle_gamma   90.00
#
_symmetry.space_group_name_H-M   'P 1'
#
loop_
_entity.id
_entity.type
_entity.pdbx_description
1 polymer ?
#
loop_
_entity_poly.entity_id
_entity_poly.type
_entity_poly.pdbx_seq_one_letter_code
_entity_poly.pdbx_strand_id
1 'polypeptide(L)'
;MGGKDGSRGYLYQTFASIFQALCQDNWDKIHVEYNSDNDKVDIALESNGSVIKSIQVKSNVNSFDRCDIINWANDLIKDDIGAAECEVFLIGQLGKKAIEFKNALIALQDNNNDKTKLGKGHKEALSTFDTSLIKDKALRIINYPFDLNILTDLLISSLLKYLSTKGFALMYDQLNLIVKAIVADNFLSSLNNTGIERAVFDSQIEEYVLMLKNRCFGFKTIGIVSFERGTEYLSGATGTILSLNEKFNHRILKPEYDWDKDIYPEIDNFLKNNTDVNYNYQLLIESHLSIAFAAGRILDPKSRISAFPSNPAPSHKLELWNIDDSCDDSFTSFDVRDERIDPNEFDTCIIISIRHDIKDNVKEYISNIGLKIGRMITLTIGGQGPCSNAILNGTHAHYLANKVCDALVKRTTPEKRGKLHIFAAAPNGFMFFLGQQSRGFGKCILYEYDFEGVDTGTYSPSFKNLP
;
A
#
# COMPACT_ATOMS: atom_id res chain seq x y z
N MET A 1 9.90 -6.77 -44.19
CA MET A 1 9.68 -5.66 -43.23
C MET A 1 8.41 -5.97 -42.38
N GLY A 2 8.39 -6.90 -41.48
CA GLY A 2 7.12 -7.33 -40.87
C GLY A 2 7.11 -7.40 -39.35
N GLY A 3 8.23 -7.63 -38.68
CA GLY A 3 8.17 -7.98 -37.27
C GLY A 3 8.11 -6.80 -36.29
N LYS A 4 8.90 -5.74 -36.49
CA LYS A 4 8.94 -4.60 -35.56
C LYS A 4 7.76 -3.65 -35.71
N ASP A 5 7.28 -3.46 -36.94
CA ASP A 5 6.19 -2.53 -37.22
C ASP A 5 4.84 -3.11 -36.78
N GLY A 6 4.65 -4.43 -36.96
CA GLY A 6 3.46 -5.12 -36.45
C GLY A 6 3.37 -5.08 -34.92
N SER A 7 4.45 -5.42 -34.22
CA SER A 7 4.49 -5.39 -32.73
C SER A 7 4.23 -3.99 -32.15
N ARG A 8 4.68 -2.92 -32.85
CA ARG A 8 4.38 -1.54 -32.45
C ARG A 8 2.92 -1.19 -32.66
N GLY A 9 2.32 -1.64 -33.77
CA GLY A 9 0.89 -1.42 -34.03
C GLY A 9 0.03 -1.95 -32.90
N TYR A 10 0.21 -3.21 -32.52
CA TYR A 10 -0.49 -3.82 -31.39
C TYR A 10 -0.26 -3.11 -30.05
N LEU A 11 0.97 -2.69 -29.78
CA LEU A 11 1.26 -1.93 -28.56
C LEU A 11 0.44 -0.62 -28.52
N TYR A 12 0.37 0.10 -29.62
CA TYR A 12 -0.37 1.35 -29.69
C TYR A 12 -1.90 1.15 -29.61
N GLN A 13 -2.43 0.07 -30.17
CA GLN A 13 -3.83 -0.32 -29.98
C GLN A 13 -4.13 -0.63 -28.50
N THR A 14 -3.21 -1.35 -27.82
CA THR A 14 -3.30 -1.61 -26.38
C THR A 14 -3.29 -0.31 -25.58
N PHE A 15 -2.41 0.62 -25.88
CA PHE A 15 -2.41 1.95 -25.23
C PHE A 15 -3.73 2.70 -25.42
N ALA A 16 -4.23 2.73 -26.66
CA ALA A 16 -5.48 3.39 -26.97
C ALA A 16 -6.67 2.74 -26.25
N SER A 17 -6.72 1.40 -26.18
CA SER A 17 -7.80 0.68 -25.48
C SER A 17 -7.80 0.98 -23.98
N ILE A 18 -6.64 0.96 -23.30
CA ILE A 18 -6.54 1.30 -21.89
C ILE A 18 -6.91 2.76 -21.64
N PHE A 19 -6.45 3.67 -22.51
CA PHE A 19 -6.81 5.08 -22.42
C PHE A 19 -8.32 5.27 -22.49
N GLN A 20 -9.00 4.60 -23.44
CA GLN A 20 -10.45 4.63 -23.55
C GLN A 20 -11.12 4.03 -22.31
N ALA A 21 -10.65 2.88 -21.83
CA ALA A 21 -11.20 2.22 -20.65
C ALA A 21 -11.13 3.09 -19.38
N LEU A 22 -10.04 3.85 -19.21
CA LEU A 22 -9.85 4.75 -18.07
C LEU A 22 -10.61 6.08 -18.18
N CYS A 23 -10.86 6.56 -19.41
CA CYS A 23 -11.45 7.86 -19.66
C CYS A 23 -12.96 7.84 -19.94
N GLN A 24 -13.53 6.67 -20.25
CA GLN A 24 -14.95 6.51 -20.53
C GLN A 24 -15.65 5.86 -19.34
N ASP A 25 -16.82 6.41 -18.97
CA ASP A 25 -17.58 5.90 -17.82
C ASP A 25 -18.65 4.87 -18.22
N ASN A 26 -19.15 4.95 -19.44
CA ASN A 26 -20.31 4.17 -19.92
C ASN A 26 -19.89 3.07 -20.89
N TRP A 27 -19.21 2.05 -20.40
CA TRP A 27 -18.90 0.85 -21.17
C TRP A 27 -18.94 -0.38 -20.29
N ASP A 28 -19.35 -1.52 -20.86
CA ASP A 28 -19.41 -2.80 -20.16
C ASP A 28 -18.31 -3.75 -20.66
N LYS A 29 -17.93 -3.61 -21.94
CA LYS A 29 -16.93 -4.45 -22.58
C LYS A 29 -16.10 -3.66 -23.59
N ILE A 30 -14.79 -3.89 -23.60
CA ILE A 30 -13.87 -3.32 -24.58
C ILE A 30 -13.20 -4.43 -25.38
N HIS A 31 -13.20 -4.32 -26.68
CA HIS A 31 -12.54 -5.24 -27.60
C HIS A 31 -11.33 -4.56 -28.24
N VAL A 32 -10.24 -5.29 -28.33
CA VAL A 32 -9.05 -4.94 -29.14
C VAL A 32 -9.01 -5.92 -30.30
N GLU A 33 -8.67 -5.45 -31.51
CA GLU A 33 -8.79 -6.22 -32.74
C GLU A 33 -10.24 -6.75 -32.93
N TYR A 34 -11.20 -5.80 -33.01
CA TYR A 34 -12.61 -6.15 -33.18
C TYR A 34 -12.83 -6.74 -34.58
N ASN A 35 -13.48 -7.91 -34.63
CA ASN A 35 -13.78 -8.58 -35.90
C ASN A 35 -14.96 -7.89 -36.58
N SER A 36 -14.67 -6.90 -37.43
CA SER A 36 -15.64 -6.19 -38.29
C SER A 36 -15.58 -6.71 -39.72
N ASP A 37 -16.59 -6.40 -40.55
CA ASP A 37 -16.72 -6.94 -41.91
C ASP A 37 -15.53 -6.57 -42.84
N ASN A 38 -14.94 -5.40 -42.61
CA ASN A 38 -13.84 -4.87 -43.45
C ASN A 38 -12.51 -4.72 -42.69
N ASP A 39 -12.40 -5.22 -41.48
CA ASP A 39 -11.18 -5.13 -40.62
C ASP A 39 -10.67 -3.68 -40.43
N LYS A 40 -11.60 -2.72 -40.24
CA LYS A 40 -11.26 -1.30 -40.05
C LYS A 40 -11.42 -0.82 -38.60
N VAL A 41 -12.02 -1.65 -37.76
CA VAL A 41 -12.24 -1.33 -36.37
C VAL A 41 -11.16 -2.02 -35.52
N ASP A 42 -10.21 -1.24 -35.03
CA ASP A 42 -9.14 -1.77 -34.15
C ASP A 42 -9.65 -1.96 -32.71
N ILE A 43 -10.54 -1.05 -32.22
CA ILE A 43 -11.10 -1.10 -30.87
C ILE A 43 -12.61 -0.83 -30.94
N ALA A 44 -13.40 -1.60 -30.22
CA ALA A 44 -14.83 -1.35 -30.01
C ALA A 44 -15.17 -1.31 -28.51
N LEU A 45 -15.99 -0.33 -28.12
CA LEU A 45 -16.60 -0.26 -26.79
C LEU A 45 -18.07 -0.63 -26.88
N GLU A 46 -18.51 -1.55 -26.02
CA GLU A 46 -19.91 -1.97 -25.90
C GLU A 46 -20.50 -1.46 -24.58
N SER A 47 -21.80 -1.15 -24.65
CA SER A 47 -22.61 -0.91 -23.46
C SER A 47 -24.00 -1.49 -23.68
N ASN A 48 -24.53 -2.22 -22.69
CA ASN A 48 -25.84 -2.89 -22.78
C ASN A 48 -26.00 -3.79 -24.03
N GLY A 49 -24.91 -4.48 -24.41
CA GLY A 49 -24.91 -5.40 -25.56
C GLY A 49 -24.91 -4.73 -26.94
N SER A 50 -24.68 -3.41 -27.00
CA SER A 50 -24.58 -2.66 -28.25
C SER A 50 -23.25 -1.92 -28.32
N VAL A 51 -22.64 -1.87 -29.51
CA VAL A 51 -21.43 -1.08 -29.72
C VAL A 51 -21.77 0.39 -29.68
N ILE A 52 -21.13 1.12 -28.77
CA ILE A 52 -21.35 2.57 -28.60
C ILE A 52 -20.25 3.38 -29.30
N LYS A 53 -19.05 2.82 -29.46
CA LYS A 53 -17.91 3.51 -30.05
C LYS A 53 -17.03 2.56 -30.84
N SER A 54 -16.62 2.97 -32.04
CA SER A 54 -15.64 2.30 -32.89
C SER A 54 -14.40 3.18 -33.07
N ILE A 55 -13.21 2.58 -33.01
CA ILE A 55 -11.94 3.30 -33.04
C ILE A 55 -10.99 2.64 -34.02
N GLN A 56 -10.35 3.45 -34.85
CA GLN A 56 -9.22 3.04 -35.67
C GLN A 56 -7.94 3.72 -35.18
N VAL A 57 -6.90 2.94 -34.89
CA VAL A 57 -5.62 3.41 -34.37
C VAL A 57 -4.57 3.43 -35.48
N LYS A 58 -3.93 4.56 -35.68
CA LYS A 58 -2.84 4.70 -36.66
C LYS A 58 -1.63 5.37 -36.00
N SER A 59 -0.44 4.89 -36.34
CA SER A 59 0.81 5.45 -35.82
C SER A 59 1.77 5.76 -36.96
N ASN A 60 2.44 6.91 -36.88
CA ASN A 60 3.44 7.30 -37.88
C ASN A 60 4.50 8.20 -37.24
N VAL A 61 5.78 7.93 -37.55
CA VAL A 61 6.91 8.79 -37.16
C VAL A 61 6.85 10.13 -37.93
N ASN A 62 6.42 10.09 -39.21
CA ASN A 62 6.19 11.27 -40.01
C ASN A 62 4.83 11.89 -39.71
N SER A 63 4.63 13.16 -40.09
CA SER A 63 3.33 13.80 -39.94
C SER A 63 2.25 13.15 -40.80
N PHE A 64 1.06 12.99 -40.23
CA PHE A 64 -0.12 12.53 -40.95
C PHE A 64 -0.61 13.57 -41.94
N ASP A 65 -0.95 13.15 -43.16
CA ASP A 65 -1.55 14.02 -44.15
C ASP A 65 -3.12 13.99 -44.04
N ARG A 66 -3.76 15.05 -44.52
CA ARG A 66 -5.21 15.19 -44.52
C ARG A 66 -5.88 14.05 -45.28
N CYS A 67 -5.31 13.65 -46.46
CA CYS A 67 -5.91 12.62 -47.30
C CYS A 67 -5.97 11.26 -46.57
N ASP A 68 -4.89 10.90 -45.87
CA ASP A 68 -4.82 9.65 -45.13
C ASP A 68 -5.90 9.62 -44.02
N ILE A 69 -6.03 10.71 -43.27
CA ILE A 69 -6.99 10.81 -42.18
C ILE A 69 -8.43 10.73 -42.73
N ILE A 70 -8.73 11.39 -43.87
CA ILE A 70 -10.06 11.31 -44.51
C ILE A 70 -10.35 9.88 -44.95
N ASN A 71 -9.37 9.20 -45.55
CA ASN A 71 -9.55 7.80 -45.97
C ASN A 71 -9.85 6.89 -44.80
N TRP A 72 -9.06 6.98 -43.71
CA TRP A 72 -9.31 6.17 -42.49
C TRP A 72 -10.66 6.51 -41.86
N ALA A 73 -11.04 7.76 -41.78
CA ALA A 73 -12.36 8.16 -41.27
C ALA A 73 -13.48 7.58 -42.12
N ASN A 74 -13.36 7.66 -43.44
CA ASN A 74 -14.36 7.09 -44.38
C ASN A 74 -14.42 5.55 -44.24
N ASP A 75 -13.29 4.89 -44.16
CA ASP A 75 -13.21 3.44 -44.03
C ASP A 75 -13.85 2.98 -42.69
N LEU A 76 -13.52 3.66 -41.57
CA LEU A 76 -14.09 3.37 -40.27
C LEU A 76 -15.61 3.56 -40.22
N ILE A 77 -16.15 4.65 -40.84
CA ILE A 77 -17.59 4.92 -40.85
C ILE A 77 -18.33 3.91 -41.71
N LYS A 78 -17.73 3.48 -42.83
CA LYS A 78 -18.33 2.50 -43.74
C LYS A 78 -18.30 1.08 -43.19
N ASP A 79 -17.32 0.77 -42.31
CA ASP A 79 -17.26 -0.48 -41.56
C ASP A 79 -18.19 -0.40 -40.36
N ASP A 80 -19.47 -0.20 -40.64
CA ASP A 80 -20.49 0.16 -39.67
C ASP A 80 -20.90 -1.03 -38.78
N ILE A 81 -20.43 -0.99 -37.54
CA ILE A 81 -20.77 -1.97 -36.48
C ILE A 81 -21.90 -1.45 -35.55
N GLY A 82 -22.64 -0.44 -35.97
CA GLY A 82 -23.74 0.15 -35.20
C GLY A 82 -23.33 1.21 -34.19
N ALA A 83 -22.05 1.61 -34.16
CA ALA A 83 -21.52 2.60 -33.21
C ALA A 83 -22.04 4.01 -33.51
N ALA A 84 -22.49 4.72 -32.46
CA ALA A 84 -22.88 6.13 -32.53
C ALA A 84 -21.67 7.08 -32.61
N GLU A 85 -20.53 6.66 -32.05
CA GLU A 85 -19.27 7.40 -32.10
C GLU A 85 -18.21 6.64 -32.90
N CYS A 86 -17.54 7.37 -33.81
CA CYS A 86 -16.37 6.90 -34.55
C CYS A 86 -15.17 7.75 -34.14
N GLU A 87 -14.01 7.12 -33.90
CA GLU A 87 -12.76 7.85 -33.51
C GLU A 87 -11.58 7.37 -34.32
N VAL A 88 -10.86 8.29 -34.95
CA VAL A 88 -9.55 8.05 -35.52
C VAL A 88 -8.51 8.48 -34.48
N PHE A 89 -7.84 7.50 -33.88
CA PHE A 89 -6.84 7.68 -32.82
C PHE A 89 -5.45 7.66 -33.43
N LEU A 90 -4.80 8.81 -33.46
CA LEU A 90 -3.52 9.01 -34.16
C LEU A 90 -2.38 9.14 -33.15
N ILE A 91 -1.32 8.38 -33.35
CA ILE A 91 -0.08 8.47 -32.61
C ILE A 91 0.99 9.01 -33.54
N GLY A 92 1.20 10.32 -33.48
CA GLY A 92 2.09 11.07 -34.37
C GLY A 92 1.67 12.53 -34.50
N GLN A 93 2.43 13.27 -35.29
CA GLN A 93 2.17 14.68 -35.58
C GLN A 93 1.16 14.85 -36.72
N LEU A 94 0.36 15.89 -36.66
CA LEU A 94 -0.51 16.29 -37.76
C LEU A 94 0.18 17.31 -38.65
N GLY A 95 0.13 17.11 -39.96
CA GLY A 95 0.51 18.12 -40.92
C GLY A 95 -0.49 19.31 -40.91
N LYS A 96 -0.08 20.47 -41.43
CA LYS A 96 -0.92 21.69 -41.39
C LYS A 96 -2.33 21.46 -41.92
N LYS A 97 -2.46 20.83 -43.09
CA LYS A 97 -3.78 20.53 -43.72
C LYS A 97 -4.62 19.56 -42.90
N ALA A 98 -3.97 18.63 -42.16
CA ALA A 98 -4.65 17.71 -41.27
C ALA A 98 -5.20 18.43 -40.04
N ILE A 99 -4.46 19.40 -39.49
CA ILE A 99 -4.91 20.27 -38.39
C ILE A 99 -6.13 21.11 -38.85
N GLU A 100 -6.06 21.70 -40.05
CA GLU A 100 -7.15 22.48 -40.63
C GLU A 100 -8.41 21.61 -40.77
N PHE A 101 -8.27 20.38 -41.26
CA PHE A 101 -9.39 19.43 -41.39
C PHE A 101 -9.97 19.04 -40.02
N LYS A 102 -9.13 18.69 -39.03
CA LYS A 102 -9.60 18.38 -37.68
C LYS A 102 -10.38 19.54 -37.06
N ASN A 103 -9.86 20.76 -37.15
CA ASN A 103 -10.53 21.95 -36.62
C ASN A 103 -11.86 22.24 -37.36
N ALA A 104 -11.89 22.04 -38.67
CA ALA A 104 -13.12 22.20 -39.47
C ALA A 104 -14.16 21.14 -39.13
N LEU A 105 -13.77 19.91 -38.82
CA LEU A 105 -14.67 18.84 -38.35
C LEU A 105 -15.27 19.17 -37.00
N ILE A 106 -14.49 19.66 -36.05
CA ILE A 106 -14.97 20.11 -34.73
C ILE A 106 -15.99 21.26 -34.92
N ALA A 107 -15.62 22.27 -35.70
CA ALA A 107 -16.51 23.39 -35.97
C ALA A 107 -17.83 22.97 -36.69
N LEU A 108 -17.79 21.93 -37.52
CA LEU A 108 -18.99 21.37 -38.14
C LEU A 108 -19.90 20.73 -37.08
N GLN A 109 -19.37 19.90 -36.21
CA GLN A 109 -20.14 19.22 -35.17
C GLN A 109 -20.71 20.22 -34.15
N ASP A 110 -19.94 21.22 -33.74
CA ASP A 110 -20.43 22.32 -32.86
C ASP A 110 -21.58 23.10 -33.44
N ASN A 111 -21.70 23.10 -34.77
CA ASN A 111 -22.83 23.70 -35.50
C ASN A 111 -23.93 22.68 -35.93
N ASN A 112 -24.05 21.55 -35.23
CA ASN A 112 -25.02 20.49 -35.51
C ASN A 112 -24.94 19.98 -36.96
N ASN A 113 -23.74 19.79 -37.46
CA ASN A 113 -23.44 19.34 -38.83
C ASN A 113 -23.96 20.26 -39.94
N ASP A 114 -24.27 21.52 -39.63
CA ASP A 114 -24.73 22.51 -40.61
C ASP A 114 -23.53 23.23 -41.27
N LYS A 115 -23.16 22.77 -42.48
CA LYS A 115 -22.10 23.38 -43.29
C LYS A 115 -22.34 24.86 -43.62
N THR A 116 -23.58 25.32 -43.64
CA THR A 116 -23.88 26.71 -44.03
C THR A 116 -23.29 27.71 -43.04
N LYS A 117 -23.21 27.34 -41.78
CA LYS A 117 -22.71 28.16 -40.68
C LYS A 117 -21.19 28.25 -40.61
N LEU A 118 -20.47 27.47 -41.40
CA LEU A 118 -19.01 27.43 -41.42
C LEU A 118 -18.40 28.56 -42.23
N GLY A 119 -17.26 29.07 -41.75
CA GLY A 119 -16.42 30.02 -42.52
C GLY A 119 -15.80 29.38 -43.77
N LYS A 120 -15.33 30.20 -44.71
CA LYS A 120 -14.77 29.76 -46.00
C LYS A 120 -13.63 28.76 -45.85
N GLY A 121 -12.68 29.00 -44.92
CA GLY A 121 -11.55 28.11 -44.67
C GLY A 121 -11.95 26.71 -44.17
N HIS A 122 -12.97 26.62 -43.30
CA HIS A 122 -13.49 25.33 -42.84
C HIS A 122 -14.22 24.59 -43.94
N LYS A 123 -14.99 25.30 -44.79
CA LYS A 123 -15.65 24.71 -45.96
C LYS A 123 -14.65 24.12 -46.95
N GLU A 124 -13.53 24.82 -47.17
CA GLU A 124 -12.43 24.36 -48.03
C GLU A 124 -11.70 23.16 -47.42
N ALA A 125 -11.43 23.17 -46.11
CA ALA A 125 -10.82 22.04 -45.40
C ALA A 125 -11.68 20.78 -45.46
N LEU A 126 -13.03 20.90 -45.49
CA LEU A 126 -13.99 19.80 -45.60
C LEU A 126 -14.40 19.44 -47.03
N SER A 127 -13.84 20.10 -48.06
CA SER A 127 -14.29 19.96 -49.44
C SER A 127 -14.19 18.55 -50.01
N THR A 128 -13.24 17.76 -49.55
CA THR A 128 -12.96 16.38 -49.98
C THR A 128 -13.57 15.32 -49.06
N PHE A 129 -14.26 15.73 -47.99
CA PHE A 129 -14.91 14.83 -47.03
C PHE A 129 -16.42 14.86 -47.22
N ASP A 130 -17.00 13.68 -47.35
CA ASP A 130 -18.47 13.55 -47.43
C ASP A 130 -19.11 13.66 -46.03
N THR A 131 -19.56 14.86 -45.72
CA THR A 131 -20.17 15.16 -44.41
C THR A 131 -21.54 14.52 -44.23
N SER A 132 -22.13 13.91 -45.28
CA SER A 132 -23.39 13.16 -45.14
C SER A 132 -23.19 11.89 -44.31
N LEU A 133 -21.96 11.35 -44.25
CA LEU A 133 -21.59 10.17 -43.51
C LEU A 133 -21.63 10.36 -41.96
N ILE A 134 -21.62 11.60 -41.52
CA ILE A 134 -21.60 11.94 -40.07
C ILE A 134 -22.88 12.64 -39.60
N LYS A 135 -23.99 12.52 -40.37
CA LYS A 135 -25.27 13.14 -39.97
C LYS A 135 -25.78 12.60 -38.62
N ASP A 136 -25.68 11.28 -38.46
CA ASP A 136 -26.23 10.56 -37.31
C ASP A 136 -25.12 9.94 -36.45
N LYS A 137 -23.86 10.25 -36.73
CA LYS A 137 -22.65 9.74 -36.02
C LYS A 137 -21.72 10.85 -35.63
N ALA A 138 -21.15 10.76 -34.45
CA ALA A 138 -20.05 11.64 -34.07
C ALA A 138 -18.72 11.07 -34.61
N LEU A 139 -17.93 11.89 -35.30
CA LEU A 139 -16.59 11.54 -35.73
C LEU A 139 -15.55 12.38 -34.98
N ARG A 140 -14.64 11.74 -34.28
CA ARG A 140 -13.53 12.43 -33.61
C ARG A 140 -12.20 12.06 -34.21
N ILE A 141 -11.28 13.03 -34.28
CA ILE A 141 -9.88 12.84 -34.63
C ILE A 141 -9.04 13.28 -33.44
N ILE A 142 -8.41 12.33 -32.77
CA ILE A 142 -7.56 12.59 -31.62
C ILE A 142 -6.12 12.25 -32.01
N ASN A 143 -5.17 13.07 -31.61
CA ASN A 143 -3.76 12.78 -31.86
C ASN A 143 -2.91 13.00 -30.62
N TYR A 144 -1.95 12.08 -30.44
CA TYR A 144 -0.95 12.07 -29.37
C TYR A 144 0.47 12.02 -29.97
N PRO A 145 1.47 12.53 -29.26
CA PRO A 145 2.86 12.47 -29.72
C PRO A 145 3.34 11.03 -29.94
N PHE A 146 4.24 10.86 -30.92
CA PHE A 146 4.90 9.59 -31.18
C PHE A 146 6.07 9.38 -30.20
N ASP A 147 5.74 9.25 -28.90
CA ASP A 147 6.70 9.03 -27.82
C ASP A 147 6.06 8.17 -26.73
N LEU A 148 6.65 7.00 -26.47
CA LEU A 148 6.13 6.03 -25.49
C LEU A 148 6.14 6.57 -24.05
N ASN A 149 7.10 7.43 -23.70
CA ASN A 149 7.15 8.00 -22.36
C ASN A 149 5.96 8.95 -22.16
N ILE A 150 5.69 9.81 -23.13
CA ILE A 150 4.55 10.73 -23.10
C ILE A 150 3.22 9.95 -23.06
N LEU A 151 3.10 8.87 -23.83
CA LEU A 151 1.91 8.02 -23.81
C LEU A 151 1.75 7.33 -22.45
N THR A 152 2.84 6.88 -21.84
CA THR A 152 2.83 6.31 -20.51
C THR A 152 2.38 7.34 -19.46
N ASP A 153 2.87 8.57 -19.53
CA ASP A 153 2.48 9.67 -18.63
C ASP A 153 1.00 10.04 -18.79
N LEU A 154 0.47 9.97 -19.99
CA LEU A 154 -0.97 10.16 -20.25
C LEU A 154 -1.80 9.06 -19.60
N LEU A 155 -1.38 7.80 -19.69
CA LEU A 155 -2.05 6.70 -19.00
C LEU A 155 -1.94 6.84 -17.47
N ILE A 156 -0.79 7.24 -16.93
CA ILE A 156 -0.61 7.51 -15.50
C ILE A 156 -1.58 8.60 -15.04
N SER A 157 -1.70 9.69 -15.81
CA SER A 157 -2.62 10.78 -15.50
C SER A 157 -4.09 10.33 -15.51
N SER A 158 -4.47 9.50 -16.50
CA SER A 158 -5.81 8.93 -16.59
C SER A 158 -6.10 7.95 -15.47
N LEU A 159 -5.14 7.10 -15.11
CA LEU A 159 -5.24 6.17 -14.00
C LEU A 159 -5.37 6.90 -12.66
N LEU A 160 -4.60 7.98 -12.46
CA LEU A 160 -4.70 8.80 -11.25
C LEU A 160 -6.11 9.37 -11.09
N LYS A 161 -6.68 9.91 -12.17
CA LYS A 161 -8.05 10.42 -12.16
C LYS A 161 -9.05 9.31 -11.83
N TYR A 162 -8.93 8.16 -12.49
CA TYR A 162 -9.78 6.99 -12.26
C TYR A 162 -9.71 6.50 -10.80
N LEU A 163 -8.50 6.34 -10.24
CA LEU A 163 -8.29 5.90 -8.86
C LEU A 163 -8.76 6.93 -7.82
N SER A 164 -8.65 8.23 -8.14
CA SER A 164 -9.13 9.30 -7.26
C SER A 164 -10.65 9.23 -7.07
N THR A 165 -11.42 8.84 -8.10
CA THR A 165 -12.88 8.63 -7.97
C THR A 165 -13.23 7.45 -7.07
N LYS A 166 -12.32 6.47 -6.94
CA LYS A 166 -12.46 5.29 -6.06
C LYS A 166 -11.82 5.48 -4.67
N GLY A 167 -11.31 6.68 -4.36
CA GLY A 167 -10.70 6.99 -3.06
C GLY A 167 -9.29 6.45 -2.85
N PHE A 168 -8.59 6.04 -3.91
CA PHE A 168 -7.21 5.60 -3.85
C PHE A 168 -6.25 6.75 -4.14
N ALA A 169 -5.23 6.91 -3.28
CA ALA A 169 -4.10 7.81 -3.51
C ALA A 169 -2.81 6.99 -3.62
N LEU A 170 -2.12 7.11 -4.76
CA LEU A 170 -0.86 6.42 -5.04
C LEU A 170 0.19 7.41 -5.52
N MET A 171 1.47 7.09 -5.28
CA MET A 171 2.60 7.87 -5.80
C MET A 171 2.84 7.57 -7.29
N TYR A 172 3.50 8.50 -7.99
CA TYR A 172 3.82 8.37 -9.41
C TYR A 172 4.47 7.03 -9.79
N ASP A 173 5.47 6.59 -9.01
CA ASP A 173 6.17 5.32 -9.27
C ASP A 173 5.25 4.10 -9.16
N GLN A 174 4.31 4.13 -8.22
CA GLN A 174 3.29 3.09 -8.06
C GLN A 174 2.33 3.08 -9.25
N LEU A 175 1.86 4.25 -9.67
CA LEU A 175 1.00 4.40 -10.86
C LEU A 175 1.71 3.89 -12.11
N ASN A 176 2.99 4.21 -12.29
CA ASN A 176 3.81 3.75 -13.42
C ASN A 176 3.92 2.21 -13.45
N LEU A 177 4.07 1.56 -12.30
CA LEU A 177 4.07 0.10 -12.22
C LEU A 177 2.72 -0.51 -12.59
N ILE A 178 1.62 0.06 -12.11
CA ILE A 178 0.28 -0.40 -12.46
C ILE A 178 0.04 -0.23 -13.97
N VAL A 179 0.38 0.92 -14.56
CA VAL A 179 0.23 1.15 -16.01
C VAL A 179 0.99 0.10 -16.80
N LYS A 180 2.24 -0.20 -16.44
CA LYS A 180 3.05 -1.24 -17.13
C LYS A 180 2.41 -2.62 -17.01
N ALA A 181 1.88 -2.98 -15.85
CA ALA A 181 1.22 -4.26 -15.63
C ALA A 181 -0.07 -4.35 -16.46
N ILE A 182 -0.94 -3.34 -16.42
CA ILE A 182 -2.18 -3.30 -17.20
C ILE A 182 -1.88 -3.36 -18.72
N VAL A 183 -0.86 -2.66 -19.21
CA VAL A 183 -0.46 -2.71 -20.62
C VAL A 183 -0.02 -4.13 -21.00
N ALA A 184 0.76 -4.80 -20.16
CA ALA A 184 1.21 -6.17 -20.44
C ALA A 184 0.03 -7.15 -20.46
N ASP A 185 -0.88 -7.08 -19.50
CA ASP A 185 -2.03 -7.99 -19.40
C ASP A 185 -3.04 -7.77 -20.54
N ASN A 186 -3.32 -6.50 -20.87
CA ASN A 186 -4.23 -6.20 -21.98
C ASN A 186 -3.63 -6.62 -23.33
N PHE A 187 -2.31 -6.49 -23.50
CA PHE A 187 -1.62 -7.00 -24.67
C PHE A 187 -1.77 -8.53 -24.80
N LEU A 188 -1.61 -9.27 -23.70
CA LEU A 188 -1.80 -10.72 -23.68
C LEU A 188 -3.27 -11.11 -23.94
N SER A 189 -4.22 -10.35 -23.41
CA SER A 189 -5.66 -10.60 -23.60
C SER A 189 -6.10 -10.34 -25.04
N SER A 190 -5.51 -9.36 -25.73
CA SER A 190 -5.81 -9.06 -27.14
C SER A 190 -5.48 -10.21 -28.07
N LEU A 191 -4.49 -11.04 -27.73
CA LEU A 191 -4.12 -12.23 -28.52
C LEU A 191 -5.21 -13.32 -28.54
N ASN A 192 -6.16 -13.26 -27.61
CA ASN A 192 -7.24 -14.26 -27.49
C ASN A 192 -8.57 -13.79 -28.13
N ASN A 193 -8.63 -12.58 -28.70
CA ASN A 193 -9.82 -11.96 -29.30
C ASN A 193 -11.09 -12.01 -28.43
N THR A 194 -10.94 -12.11 -27.12
CA THR A 194 -12.05 -12.06 -26.16
C THR A 194 -12.06 -10.67 -25.54
N GLY A 195 -13.07 -9.87 -25.81
CA GLY A 195 -13.14 -8.54 -25.18
C GLY A 195 -13.00 -8.60 -23.67
N ILE A 196 -12.57 -7.51 -23.05
CA ILE A 196 -12.36 -7.36 -21.61
C ILE A 196 -13.61 -6.75 -20.99
N GLU A 197 -14.24 -7.44 -20.06
CA GLU A 197 -15.37 -6.93 -19.28
C GLU A 197 -14.91 -5.83 -18.31
N ARG A 198 -15.73 -4.81 -18.11
CA ARG A 198 -15.46 -3.71 -17.19
C ARG A 198 -15.13 -4.19 -15.79
N ALA A 199 -15.91 -5.12 -15.27
CA ALA A 199 -15.71 -5.68 -13.94
C ALA A 199 -14.35 -6.37 -13.80
N VAL A 200 -13.86 -7.06 -14.85
CA VAL A 200 -12.54 -7.70 -14.87
C VAL A 200 -11.44 -6.64 -14.89
N PHE A 201 -11.57 -5.61 -15.72
CA PHE A 201 -10.62 -4.50 -15.79
C PHE A 201 -10.50 -3.76 -14.45
N ASP A 202 -11.63 -3.43 -13.84
CA ASP A 202 -11.70 -2.76 -12.54
C ASP A 202 -11.07 -3.61 -11.43
N SER A 203 -11.38 -4.92 -11.41
CA SER A 203 -10.83 -5.86 -10.44
C SER A 203 -9.31 -6.03 -10.58
N GLN A 204 -8.78 -6.09 -11.81
CA GLN A 204 -7.33 -6.13 -12.05
C GLN A 204 -6.62 -4.89 -11.50
N ILE A 205 -7.17 -3.70 -11.73
CA ILE A 205 -6.58 -2.47 -11.20
C ILE A 205 -6.61 -2.48 -9.68
N GLU A 206 -7.73 -2.87 -9.06
CA GLU A 206 -7.85 -2.97 -7.60
C GLU A 206 -6.88 -3.99 -7.01
N GLU A 207 -6.68 -5.13 -7.66
CA GLU A 207 -5.69 -6.12 -7.26
C GLU A 207 -4.26 -5.54 -7.28
N TYR A 208 -3.87 -4.82 -8.34
CA TYR A 208 -2.57 -4.15 -8.41
C TYR A 208 -2.42 -3.07 -7.35
N VAL A 209 -3.47 -2.30 -7.07
CA VAL A 209 -3.48 -1.31 -5.98
C VAL A 209 -3.26 -2.00 -4.64
N LEU A 210 -3.97 -3.10 -4.37
CA LEU A 210 -3.83 -3.88 -3.14
C LEU A 210 -2.44 -4.53 -3.03
N MET A 211 -1.94 -5.12 -4.12
CA MET A 211 -0.58 -5.66 -4.17
C MET A 211 0.48 -4.60 -3.87
N LEU A 212 0.30 -3.37 -4.37
CA LEU A 212 1.24 -2.29 -4.11
C LEU A 212 1.06 -1.66 -2.73
N LYS A 213 -0.14 -1.65 -2.18
CA LYS A 213 -0.38 -1.28 -0.77
C LYS A 213 0.20 -2.33 0.17
N ASN A 214 0.06 -3.62 -0.17
CA ASN A 214 0.55 -4.74 0.63
C ASN A 214 2.02 -5.08 0.35
N ARG A 215 2.56 -4.73 -0.82
CA ARG A 215 3.99 -4.77 -1.11
C ARG A 215 4.58 -3.45 -0.66
N CYS A 216 5.45 -3.55 0.34
CA CYS A 216 6.29 -2.50 0.90
C CYS A 216 7.18 -1.80 -0.15
N PHE A 217 6.61 -1.20 -1.18
CA PHE A 217 7.35 -0.31 -2.05
C PHE A 217 7.63 0.99 -1.30
N GLY A 218 8.88 1.10 -0.82
CA GLY A 218 9.35 2.28 -0.14
C GLY A 218 9.35 2.24 1.38
N PHE A 219 9.39 1.04 2.00
CA PHE A 219 9.76 0.98 3.41
C PHE A 219 11.24 1.32 3.54
N LYS A 220 11.52 2.36 4.30
CA LYS A 220 12.86 2.59 4.80
C LYS A 220 13.09 1.63 5.96
N THR A 221 14.18 0.89 5.92
CA THR A 221 14.55 0.00 7.01
C THR A 221 15.31 0.75 8.09
N ILE A 222 14.87 0.62 9.34
CA ILE A 222 15.53 1.16 10.52
C ILE A 222 15.79 0.00 11.49
N GLY A 223 17.00 -0.09 12.01
CA GLY A 223 17.39 -1.09 12.98
C GLY A 223 17.61 -0.51 14.39
N ILE A 224 17.24 -1.27 15.43
CA ILE A 224 17.61 -1.00 16.82
C ILE A 224 18.15 -2.29 17.41
N VAL A 225 19.39 -2.28 17.85
CA VAL A 225 20.09 -3.45 18.43
C VAL A 225 20.64 -3.13 19.81
N SER A 226 20.53 -4.07 20.73
CA SER A 226 21.10 -3.96 22.09
C SER A 226 21.79 -5.23 22.58
N PHE A 227 22.02 -6.20 21.70
CA PHE A 227 22.86 -7.36 21.91
C PHE A 227 23.42 -7.88 20.59
N GLU A 228 24.54 -8.63 20.66
CA GLU A 228 25.31 -9.03 19.49
C GLU A 228 24.67 -10.09 18.59
N ARG A 229 23.65 -10.80 19.07
CA ARG A 229 22.97 -11.81 18.27
C ARG A 229 22.06 -11.16 17.22
N GLY A 230 22.17 -11.57 15.96
CA GLY A 230 21.25 -11.17 14.91
C GLY A 230 21.73 -10.06 13.99
N THR A 231 22.94 -9.52 14.17
CA THR A 231 23.51 -8.52 13.26
C THR A 231 23.69 -9.02 11.83
N GLU A 232 23.74 -10.33 11.62
CA GLU A 232 23.84 -10.96 10.29
C GLU A 232 22.63 -10.62 9.41
N TYR A 233 21.43 -10.50 9.98
CA TYR A 233 20.22 -10.09 9.25
C TYR A 233 20.23 -8.59 8.92
N LEU A 234 20.94 -7.80 9.70
CA LEU A 234 21.03 -6.36 9.55
C LEU A 234 22.10 -5.96 8.53
N SER A 235 23.13 -6.79 8.34
CA SER A 235 24.23 -6.51 7.40
C SER A 235 23.79 -6.47 5.94
N GLY A 236 22.65 -7.09 5.60
CA GLY A 236 22.00 -7.01 4.28
C GLY A 236 20.92 -5.93 4.18
N ALA A 237 20.48 -5.34 5.29
CA ALA A 237 19.50 -4.28 5.32
C ALA A 237 20.24 -2.94 5.21
N THR A 238 20.14 -2.27 4.07
CA THR A 238 20.75 -0.96 3.78
C THR A 238 20.06 0.17 4.55
N GLY A 239 19.80 -0.02 5.84
CA GLY A 239 19.09 0.92 6.69
C GLY A 239 19.99 1.62 7.69
N THR A 240 19.46 2.64 8.34
CA THR A 240 20.09 3.31 9.47
C THR A 240 19.87 2.47 10.72
N ILE A 241 20.93 2.18 11.48
CA ILE A 241 20.90 1.32 12.66
C ILE A 241 21.35 2.09 13.88
N LEU A 242 20.58 2.03 14.97
CA LEU A 242 21.00 2.40 16.31
C LEU A 242 21.56 1.17 17.02
N SER A 243 22.86 1.19 17.32
CA SER A 243 23.51 0.14 18.13
C SER A 243 23.70 0.63 19.55
N LEU A 244 23.07 -0.05 20.48
CA LEU A 244 23.22 0.17 21.93
C LEU A 244 24.11 -0.89 22.60
N ASN A 245 24.71 -1.79 21.82
CA ASN A 245 25.44 -2.96 22.31
C ASN A 245 26.53 -2.60 23.33
N GLU A 246 27.29 -1.52 23.10
CA GLU A 246 28.36 -1.08 23.97
C GLU A 246 27.86 -0.62 25.35
N LYS A 247 26.58 -0.32 25.51
CA LYS A 247 25.99 0.07 26.81
C LYS A 247 25.57 -1.12 27.66
N PHE A 248 25.57 -2.31 27.07
CA PHE A 248 25.21 -3.53 27.78
C PHE A 248 26.43 -4.46 27.95
N ASN A 249 26.40 -5.23 29.01
CA ASN A 249 27.23 -6.38 29.18
C ASN A 249 26.32 -7.61 29.04
N HIS A 250 26.44 -8.28 27.91
CA HIS A 250 25.42 -9.25 27.46
C HIS A 250 24.02 -8.61 27.45
N ARG A 251 23.15 -8.96 28.39
CA ARG A 251 21.78 -8.40 28.49
C ARG A 251 21.60 -7.48 29.71
N ILE A 252 22.64 -7.17 30.45
CA ILE A 252 22.56 -6.31 31.62
C ILE A 252 23.12 -4.93 31.28
N LEU A 253 22.34 -3.89 31.56
CA LEU A 253 22.79 -2.52 31.40
C LEU A 253 24.01 -2.27 32.31
N LYS A 254 25.09 -1.74 31.75
CA LYS A 254 26.30 -1.41 32.53
C LYS A 254 25.98 -0.36 33.59
N PRO A 255 26.61 -0.41 34.75
CA PRO A 255 26.27 0.43 35.91
C PRO A 255 26.47 1.93 35.68
N GLU A 256 27.26 2.34 34.69
CA GLU A 256 27.49 3.73 34.33
C GLU A 256 26.33 4.34 33.53
N TYR A 257 25.37 3.53 33.03
CA TYR A 257 24.22 3.98 32.24
C TYR A 257 22.92 3.81 33.00
N ASP A 258 21.94 4.67 32.64
CA ASP A 258 20.59 4.66 33.18
C ASP A 258 19.55 4.51 32.04
N TRP A 259 18.54 3.67 32.25
CA TRP A 259 17.51 3.42 31.25
C TRP A 259 16.74 4.67 30.82
N ASP A 260 16.37 5.51 31.81
CA ASP A 260 15.54 6.70 31.56
C ASP A 260 16.38 7.89 31.06
N LYS A 261 17.65 8.00 31.49
CA LYS A 261 18.49 9.16 31.18
C LYS A 261 19.39 8.97 29.96
N ASP A 262 19.80 7.73 29.67
CA ASP A 262 20.74 7.45 28.60
C ASP A 262 20.12 6.65 27.47
N ILE A 263 19.36 5.57 27.77
CA ILE A 263 18.82 4.68 26.74
C ILE A 263 17.59 5.31 26.06
N TYR A 264 16.61 5.80 26.83
CA TYR A 264 15.40 6.37 26.26
C TYR A 264 15.67 7.59 25.36
N PRO A 265 16.46 8.60 25.79
CA PRO A 265 16.74 9.77 24.95
C PRO A 265 17.45 9.42 23.65
N GLU A 266 18.31 8.41 23.66
CA GLU A 266 19.03 7.98 22.47
C GLU A 266 18.08 7.32 21.44
N ILE A 267 17.16 6.47 21.91
CA ILE A 267 16.10 5.90 21.06
C ILE A 267 15.20 7.00 20.49
N ASP A 268 14.77 7.93 21.34
CA ASP A 268 13.88 9.05 20.96
C ASP A 268 14.53 9.94 19.91
N ASN A 269 15.78 10.36 20.12
CA ASN A 269 16.53 11.16 19.17
C ASN A 269 16.76 10.41 17.86
N PHE A 270 17.13 9.12 17.92
CA PHE A 270 17.35 8.31 16.74
C PHE A 270 16.09 8.21 15.89
N LEU A 271 14.96 7.84 16.49
CA LEU A 271 13.70 7.68 15.79
C LEU A 271 13.21 9.02 15.22
N LYS A 272 13.25 10.11 15.98
CA LYS A 272 12.84 11.45 15.51
C LYS A 272 13.68 11.96 14.34
N ASN A 273 14.98 11.68 14.33
CA ASN A 273 15.88 12.16 13.29
C ASN A 273 15.86 11.29 12.02
N ASN A 274 15.39 10.04 12.11
CA ASN A 274 15.42 9.09 11.00
C ASN A 274 14.03 8.67 10.51
N THR A 275 12.96 9.25 11.06
CA THR A 275 11.59 9.00 10.59
C THR A 275 10.89 10.28 10.13
N ASP A 276 10.05 10.16 9.10
CA ASP A 276 9.28 11.23 8.50
C ASP A 276 7.89 10.70 8.11
N VAL A 277 6.85 11.54 8.22
CA VAL A 277 5.45 11.18 7.96
C VAL A 277 5.17 10.76 6.51
N ASN A 278 6.07 11.11 5.57
CA ASN A 278 5.93 10.79 4.15
C ASN A 278 6.42 9.40 3.76
N TYR A 279 6.97 8.62 4.71
CA TYR A 279 7.53 7.30 4.45
C TYR A 279 6.93 6.24 5.37
N ASN A 280 6.93 5.00 4.89
CA ASN A 280 6.67 3.83 5.72
C ASN A 280 8.00 3.24 6.21
N TYR A 281 8.02 2.69 7.42
CA TYR A 281 9.22 2.15 8.03
C TYR A 281 9.06 0.69 8.40
N GLN A 282 10.05 -0.10 8.00
CA GLN A 282 10.27 -1.46 8.49
C GLN A 282 11.25 -1.39 9.66
N LEU A 283 10.81 -1.82 10.84
CA LEU A 283 11.61 -1.78 12.04
C LEU A 283 12.21 -3.17 12.32
N LEU A 284 13.53 -3.24 12.32
CA LEU A 284 14.30 -4.42 12.74
C LEU A 284 14.72 -4.21 14.20
N ILE A 285 14.02 -4.87 15.13
CA ILE A 285 14.24 -4.69 16.57
C ILE A 285 14.84 -5.97 17.15
N GLU A 286 16.16 -6.01 17.24
CA GLU A 286 16.94 -7.07 17.91
C GLU A 286 17.47 -6.54 19.24
N SER A 287 16.54 -6.31 20.18
CA SER A 287 16.81 -5.60 21.41
C SER A 287 16.03 -6.16 22.60
N HIS A 288 16.28 -5.61 23.78
CA HIS A 288 15.48 -5.83 24.96
C HIS A 288 14.02 -5.49 24.74
N LEU A 289 13.10 -6.20 25.37
CA LEU A 289 11.65 -6.00 25.24
C LEU A 289 11.23 -4.58 25.61
N SER A 290 11.88 -4.01 26.61
CA SER A 290 11.65 -2.62 27.05
C SER A 290 12.01 -1.60 25.97
N ILE A 291 13.06 -1.84 25.19
CA ILE A 291 13.46 -0.99 24.06
C ILE A 291 12.42 -1.05 22.95
N ALA A 292 11.93 -2.24 22.63
CA ALA A 292 10.84 -2.41 21.65
C ALA A 292 9.58 -1.68 22.09
N PHE A 293 9.22 -1.77 23.35
CA PHE A 293 8.08 -1.03 23.93
C PHE A 293 8.30 0.49 23.86
N ALA A 294 9.47 0.99 24.22
CA ALA A 294 9.81 2.41 24.16
C ALA A 294 9.76 2.93 22.73
N ALA A 295 10.28 2.19 21.75
CA ALA A 295 10.20 2.53 20.33
C ALA A 295 8.73 2.62 19.86
N GLY A 296 7.88 1.68 20.28
CA GLY A 296 6.44 1.73 20.00
C GLY A 296 5.76 2.96 20.62
N ARG A 297 6.12 3.32 21.86
CA ARG A 297 5.57 4.50 22.52
C ARG A 297 5.98 5.81 21.86
N ILE A 298 7.20 5.91 21.34
CA ILE A 298 7.69 7.07 20.57
C ILE A 298 6.96 7.17 19.23
N LEU A 299 6.81 6.04 18.54
CA LEU A 299 6.14 5.94 17.23
C LEU A 299 4.65 5.57 17.37
N ASP A 300 3.98 6.13 18.37
CA ASP A 300 2.55 5.91 18.58
C ASP A 300 1.71 6.56 17.45
N PRO A 301 0.41 6.27 17.34
CA PRO A 301 -0.46 6.82 16.30
C PRO A 301 -0.47 8.36 16.23
N LYS A 302 -0.16 9.07 17.33
CA LYS A 302 -0.09 10.54 17.32
C LYS A 302 1.15 11.08 16.63
N SER A 303 2.22 10.28 16.53
CA SER A 303 3.41 10.64 15.75
C SER A 303 3.12 10.75 14.26
N ARG A 304 2.06 10.11 13.77
CA ARG A 304 1.69 9.95 12.35
C ARG A 304 2.75 9.21 11.52
N ILE A 305 3.73 8.59 12.15
CA ILE A 305 4.74 7.78 11.47
C ILE A 305 4.18 6.38 11.24
N SER A 306 4.21 5.95 10.00
CA SER A 306 3.83 4.58 9.63
C SER A 306 5.03 3.66 9.81
N ALA A 307 5.04 2.88 10.89
CA ALA A 307 6.15 2.00 11.24
C ALA A 307 5.63 0.63 11.71
N PHE A 308 6.22 -0.43 11.16
CA PHE A 308 5.84 -1.81 11.43
C PHE A 308 7.07 -2.65 11.79
N PRO A 309 7.00 -3.45 12.85
CA PRO A 309 8.09 -4.31 13.24
C PRO A 309 8.22 -5.50 12.29
N SER A 310 9.44 -5.97 12.08
CA SER A 310 9.71 -7.25 11.43
C SER A 310 10.04 -8.31 12.45
N ASN A 311 9.52 -9.50 12.25
CA ASN A 311 9.77 -10.65 13.10
C ASN A 311 10.48 -11.75 12.29
N PRO A 312 11.49 -12.43 12.84
CA PRO A 312 12.07 -13.58 12.17
C PRO A 312 11.05 -14.71 12.06
N ALA A 313 10.72 -15.12 10.82
CA ALA A 313 9.90 -16.29 10.55
C ALA A 313 10.71 -17.58 10.75
N PRO A 314 10.06 -18.75 10.92
CA PRO A 314 10.74 -20.04 11.01
C PRO A 314 11.65 -20.37 9.82
N SER A 315 11.39 -19.77 8.66
CA SER A 315 12.19 -19.88 7.43
C SER A 315 13.45 -19.00 7.43
N HIS A 316 13.82 -18.37 8.52
CA HIS A 316 14.88 -17.36 8.64
C HIS A 316 14.68 -16.13 7.73
N LYS A 317 13.51 -15.95 7.13
CA LYS A 317 13.13 -14.73 6.43
C LYS A 317 12.50 -13.76 7.41
N LEU A 318 12.79 -12.48 7.25
CA LEU A 318 12.11 -11.42 8.00
C LEU A 318 10.71 -11.25 7.46
N GLU A 319 9.71 -11.39 8.31
CA GLU A 319 8.32 -11.13 8.01
C GLU A 319 7.93 -9.76 8.57
N LEU A 320 7.41 -8.90 7.70
CA LEU A 320 6.89 -7.61 8.12
C LEU A 320 5.53 -7.80 8.79
N TRP A 321 5.41 -7.35 10.02
CA TRP A 321 4.17 -7.38 10.78
C TRP A 321 3.35 -6.12 10.53
N ASN A 322 2.75 -6.02 9.34
CA ASN A 322 1.75 -5.00 9.05
C ASN A 322 0.40 -5.34 9.70
N ILE A 323 -0.46 -4.33 9.80
CA ILE A 323 -1.81 -4.47 10.33
C ILE A 323 -2.76 -4.40 9.13
N ASP A 324 -3.51 -5.48 8.89
CA ASP A 324 -4.57 -5.53 7.90
C ASP A 324 -5.92 -5.30 8.57
N ASP A 325 -6.86 -4.68 7.86
CA ASP A 325 -8.22 -4.42 8.37
C ASP A 325 -9.07 -5.71 8.49
N SER A 326 -8.57 -6.85 8.02
CA SER A 326 -9.21 -8.14 8.18
C SER A 326 -9.05 -8.65 9.60
N CYS A 327 -9.99 -8.33 10.49
CA CYS A 327 -10.15 -9.07 11.75
C CYS A 327 -10.58 -10.50 11.40
N ASP A 328 -9.70 -11.44 11.65
CA ASP A 328 -10.04 -12.86 11.61
C ASP A 328 -10.59 -13.27 12.99
N ASP A 329 -11.86 -13.65 13.04
CA ASP A 329 -12.51 -14.16 14.27
C ASP A 329 -11.83 -15.42 14.85
N SER A 330 -10.89 -16.00 14.10
CA SER A 330 -10.10 -17.16 14.49
C SER A 330 -8.88 -16.86 15.35
N PHE A 331 -8.52 -15.58 15.59
CA PHE A 331 -7.36 -15.24 16.39
C PHE A 331 -7.47 -15.72 17.83
N THR A 332 -6.45 -16.46 18.26
CA THR A 332 -6.34 -16.87 19.66
C THR A 332 -6.18 -15.64 20.55
N SER A 333 -6.99 -15.56 21.61
CA SER A 333 -6.94 -14.47 22.58
C SER A 333 -6.20 -14.89 23.87
N PHE A 334 -6.12 -13.98 24.83
CA PHE A 334 -5.61 -14.29 26.16
C PHE A 334 -6.68 -14.92 27.05
N ASP A 335 -6.25 -15.92 27.83
CA ASP A 335 -6.89 -16.30 29.08
C ASP A 335 -6.50 -15.28 30.15
N VAL A 336 -7.47 -14.55 30.66
CA VAL A 336 -7.23 -13.44 31.59
C VAL A 336 -7.58 -13.87 33.01
N ARG A 337 -6.62 -13.77 33.93
CA ARG A 337 -6.87 -13.87 35.38
C ARG A 337 -6.59 -12.53 36.03
N ASP A 338 -7.52 -12.03 36.78
CA ASP A 338 -7.53 -10.72 37.39
C ASP A 338 -7.82 -10.86 38.87
N GLU A 339 -6.76 -10.68 39.67
CA GLU A 339 -6.77 -10.98 41.09
C GLU A 339 -6.46 -9.73 41.92
N ARG A 340 -7.28 -9.40 42.89
CA ARG A 340 -6.99 -8.41 43.92
C ARG A 340 -6.10 -9.07 44.98
N ILE A 341 -4.87 -8.57 45.13
CA ILE A 341 -3.88 -9.14 46.05
C ILE A 341 -3.94 -8.45 47.40
N ASP A 342 -3.84 -7.11 47.42
CA ASP A 342 -3.96 -6.30 48.63
C ASP A 342 -4.90 -5.11 48.40
N PRO A 343 -5.99 -4.96 49.14
CA PRO A 343 -6.90 -3.83 49.00
C PRO A 343 -6.31 -2.48 49.42
N ASN A 344 -5.21 -2.45 50.17
CA ASN A 344 -4.57 -1.23 50.63
C ASN A 344 -3.49 -0.71 49.68
N GLU A 345 -3.06 -1.53 48.73
CA GLU A 345 -2.06 -1.18 47.76
C GLU A 345 -2.70 -0.87 46.39
N PHE A 346 -2.09 0.05 45.62
CA PHE A 346 -2.65 0.53 44.37
C PHE A 346 -1.78 0.22 43.14
N ASP A 347 -0.57 -0.28 43.33
CA ASP A 347 0.27 -0.70 42.21
C ASP A 347 -0.33 -1.96 41.57
N THR A 348 -0.30 -1.98 40.24
CA THR A 348 -0.82 -3.10 39.45
C THR A 348 0.35 -3.83 38.80
N CYS A 349 0.38 -5.16 38.91
CA CYS A 349 1.29 -6.02 38.18
C CYS A 349 0.53 -6.66 36.99
N ILE A 350 1.10 -6.55 35.79
CA ILE A 350 0.63 -7.28 34.61
C ILE A 350 1.68 -8.27 34.15
N ILE A 351 1.28 -9.52 33.95
CA ILE A 351 2.12 -10.63 33.54
C ILE A 351 1.63 -11.10 32.17
N ILE A 352 2.47 -11.03 31.13
CA ILE A 352 2.13 -11.36 29.75
C ILE A 352 2.93 -12.58 29.32
N SER A 353 2.28 -13.74 29.22
CA SER A 353 2.87 -15.03 28.85
C SER A 353 2.45 -15.42 27.43
N ILE A 354 3.30 -15.15 26.43
CA ILE A 354 3.09 -15.47 25.02
C ILE A 354 4.08 -16.56 24.55
N ARG A 355 5.38 -16.38 24.82
CA ARG A 355 6.41 -17.36 24.43
C ARG A 355 6.67 -18.41 25.48
N HIS A 356 6.61 -18.02 26.73
CA HIS A 356 6.80 -18.88 27.92
C HIS A 356 5.83 -18.45 29.01
N ASP A 357 5.40 -19.40 29.84
CA ASP A 357 4.68 -19.06 31.08
C ASP A 357 5.68 -18.55 32.10
N ILE A 358 5.50 -17.28 32.50
CA ILE A 358 6.38 -16.59 33.43
C ILE A 358 5.70 -16.28 34.78
N LYS A 359 4.48 -16.74 34.98
CA LYS A 359 3.66 -16.36 36.14
C LYS A 359 4.34 -16.67 37.47
N ASP A 360 4.89 -17.87 37.63
CA ASP A 360 5.46 -18.32 38.89
C ASP A 360 6.80 -17.61 39.15
N ASN A 361 7.63 -17.42 38.13
CA ASN A 361 8.88 -16.68 38.24
C ASN A 361 8.64 -15.23 38.66
N VAL A 362 7.60 -14.57 38.12
CA VAL A 362 7.26 -13.19 38.49
C VAL A 362 6.74 -13.13 39.94
N LYS A 363 5.90 -14.08 40.36
CA LYS A 363 5.41 -14.14 41.74
C LYS A 363 6.56 -14.33 42.73
N GLU A 364 7.47 -15.22 42.43
CA GLU A 364 8.69 -15.44 43.23
C GLU A 364 9.53 -14.17 43.32
N TYR A 365 9.80 -13.50 42.19
CA TYR A 365 10.53 -12.25 42.16
C TYR A 365 9.85 -11.16 43.02
N ILE A 366 8.53 -10.94 42.84
CA ILE A 366 7.76 -9.97 43.64
C ILE A 366 7.88 -10.25 45.13
N SER A 367 7.78 -11.53 45.52
CA SER A 367 7.94 -11.95 46.93
C SER A 367 9.34 -11.69 47.47
N ASN A 368 10.36 -12.04 46.68
CA ASN A 368 11.76 -11.94 47.10
C ASN A 368 12.20 -10.49 47.32
N ILE A 369 11.74 -9.55 46.49
CA ILE A 369 12.09 -8.12 46.66
C ILE A 369 11.09 -7.35 47.55
N GLY A 370 10.02 -8.00 48.03
CA GLY A 370 8.97 -7.36 48.84
C GLY A 370 8.19 -6.28 48.09
N LEU A 371 7.98 -6.45 46.76
CA LEU A 371 7.25 -5.49 45.98
C LEU A 371 5.76 -5.53 46.34
N LYS A 372 5.20 -4.37 46.73
CA LYS A 372 3.83 -4.26 47.16
C LYS A 372 2.89 -4.07 45.98
N ILE A 373 2.05 -5.06 45.70
CA ILE A 373 1.12 -5.11 44.58
C ILE A 373 -0.31 -5.21 45.09
N GLY A 374 -1.17 -4.28 44.69
CA GLY A 374 -2.60 -4.31 45.01
C GLY A 374 -3.41 -5.21 44.10
N ARG A 375 -3.02 -5.28 42.81
CA ARG A 375 -3.74 -6.05 41.77
C ARG A 375 -2.78 -6.75 40.85
N MET A 376 -3.09 -8.01 40.54
CA MET A 376 -2.32 -8.81 39.60
C MET A 376 -3.19 -9.26 38.43
N ILE A 377 -2.78 -8.91 37.20
CA ILE A 377 -3.46 -9.29 35.96
C ILE A 377 -2.54 -10.22 35.20
N THR A 378 -2.92 -11.48 35.03
CA THR A 378 -2.16 -12.48 34.29
C THR A 378 -2.84 -12.73 32.95
N LEU A 379 -2.10 -12.55 31.87
CA LEU A 379 -2.53 -12.76 30.48
C LEU A 379 -1.70 -13.90 29.91
N THR A 380 -2.30 -15.06 29.76
CA THR A 380 -1.67 -16.23 29.13
C THR A 380 -2.33 -16.47 27.78
N ILE A 381 -1.52 -16.60 26.72
CA ILE A 381 -2.06 -16.90 25.38
C ILE A 381 -2.84 -18.22 25.43
N GLY A 382 -4.06 -18.22 24.92
CA GLY A 382 -4.93 -19.40 24.88
C GLY A 382 -4.51 -20.43 23.82
N GLY A 383 -5.42 -21.32 23.48
CA GLY A 383 -5.20 -22.35 22.48
C GLY A 383 -4.15 -23.38 22.90
N GLN A 384 -3.02 -23.47 22.20
CA GLN A 384 -1.94 -24.39 22.55
C GLN A 384 -1.10 -23.92 23.74
N GLY A 385 -1.39 -22.73 24.27
CA GLY A 385 -0.61 -22.08 25.34
C GLY A 385 0.65 -21.38 24.82
N PRO A 386 1.48 -20.86 25.75
CA PRO A 386 2.69 -20.12 25.42
C PRO A 386 3.68 -20.93 24.57
N CYS A 387 4.03 -20.43 23.39
CA CYS A 387 5.02 -21.04 22.50
C CYS A 387 5.61 -20.02 21.52
N SER A 388 6.67 -20.41 20.81
CA SER A 388 7.38 -19.52 19.88
C SER A 388 6.51 -19.00 18.74
N ASN A 389 5.51 -19.76 18.30
CA ASN A 389 4.63 -19.46 17.18
C ASN A 389 3.21 -19.09 17.62
N ALA A 390 3.01 -18.66 18.86
CA ALA A 390 1.71 -18.30 19.40
C ALA A 390 1.06 -17.09 18.71
N ILE A 391 1.86 -16.19 18.12
CA ILE A 391 1.41 -15.08 17.32
C ILE A 391 1.60 -15.41 15.84
N LEU A 392 0.52 -15.28 15.06
CA LEU A 392 0.50 -15.69 13.64
C LEU A 392 1.09 -14.60 12.71
N ASN A 393 0.77 -13.33 12.96
CA ASN A 393 1.14 -12.20 12.11
C ASN A 393 1.02 -10.86 12.87
N GLY A 394 1.26 -9.75 12.18
CA GLY A 394 1.17 -8.40 12.77
C GLY A 394 -0.22 -8.02 13.25
N THR A 395 -1.26 -8.37 12.49
CA THR A 395 -2.67 -8.12 12.87
C THR A 395 -3.02 -8.84 14.17
N HIS A 396 -2.61 -10.11 14.31
CA HIS A 396 -2.80 -10.87 15.56
C HIS A 396 -2.02 -10.25 16.72
N ALA A 397 -0.77 -9.82 16.51
CA ALA A 397 0.02 -9.13 17.54
C ALA A 397 -0.64 -7.83 18.01
N HIS A 398 -1.14 -7.03 17.08
CA HIS A 398 -1.86 -5.79 17.39
C HIS A 398 -3.20 -6.07 18.10
N TYR A 399 -3.95 -7.09 17.67
CA TYR A 399 -5.16 -7.54 18.36
C TYR A 399 -4.87 -7.90 19.82
N LEU A 400 -3.82 -8.68 20.08
CA LEU A 400 -3.42 -9.06 21.44
C LEU A 400 -2.98 -7.83 22.28
N ALA A 401 -2.28 -6.86 21.67
CA ALA A 401 -1.93 -5.61 22.36
C ALA A 401 -3.18 -4.82 22.80
N ASN A 402 -4.23 -4.79 21.96
CA ASN A 402 -5.51 -4.19 22.32
C ASN A 402 -6.20 -4.94 23.49
N LYS A 403 -6.09 -6.29 23.53
CA LYS A 403 -6.61 -7.08 24.66
C LYS A 403 -5.90 -6.77 25.99
N VAL A 404 -4.61 -6.46 25.95
CA VAL A 404 -3.90 -5.93 27.14
C VAL A 404 -4.51 -4.60 27.59
N CYS A 405 -4.79 -3.69 26.66
CA CYS A 405 -5.45 -2.41 26.97
C CYS A 405 -6.83 -2.62 27.60
N ASP A 406 -7.65 -3.53 27.04
CA ASP A 406 -8.97 -3.87 27.57
C ASP A 406 -8.90 -4.36 29.03
N ALA A 407 -7.88 -5.17 29.37
CA ALA A 407 -7.66 -5.61 30.72
C ALA A 407 -7.26 -4.46 31.66
N LEU A 408 -6.39 -3.54 31.19
CA LEU A 408 -5.90 -2.42 31.98
C LEU A 408 -6.93 -1.30 32.19
N VAL A 409 -7.91 -1.15 31.29
CA VAL A 409 -9.01 -0.17 31.43
C VAL A 409 -9.83 -0.45 32.70
N LYS A 410 -9.93 -1.71 33.12
CA LYS A 410 -10.69 -2.15 34.32
C LYS A 410 -10.08 -1.70 35.65
N ARG A 411 -8.86 -1.11 35.64
CA ARG A 411 -8.24 -0.53 36.84
C ARG A 411 -9.07 0.62 37.41
N THR A 412 -9.18 0.69 38.72
CA THR A 412 -9.81 1.81 39.41
C THR A 412 -8.98 3.10 39.29
N THR A 413 -9.58 4.23 39.63
CA THR A 413 -8.87 5.53 39.59
C THR A 413 -7.61 5.56 40.47
N PRO A 414 -7.60 5.03 41.72
CA PRO A 414 -6.37 4.91 42.51
C PRO A 414 -5.32 4.02 41.83
N GLU A 415 -5.71 2.86 41.26
CA GLU A 415 -4.80 1.96 40.57
C GLU A 415 -4.20 2.58 39.28
N LYS A 416 -4.94 3.45 38.58
CA LYS A 416 -4.41 4.20 37.43
C LYS A 416 -3.40 5.27 37.84
N ARG A 417 -3.43 5.75 39.08
CA ARG A 417 -2.46 6.68 39.65
C ARG A 417 -1.25 5.97 40.24
N GLY A 418 -1.38 4.70 40.61
CA GLY A 418 -0.31 3.83 41.05
C GLY A 418 0.63 3.46 39.88
N LYS A 419 1.61 2.67 40.16
CA LYS A 419 2.57 2.15 39.16
C LYS A 419 2.01 0.91 38.49
N LEU A 420 2.27 0.79 37.18
CA LEU A 420 2.02 -0.42 36.42
C LEU A 420 3.34 -1.17 36.20
N HIS A 421 3.47 -2.32 36.82
CA HIS A 421 4.65 -3.20 36.68
C HIS A 421 4.38 -4.18 35.53
N ILE A 422 5.18 -4.13 34.46
CA ILE A 422 4.98 -4.90 33.22
C ILE A 422 6.06 -5.96 33.10
N PHE A 423 5.65 -7.24 33.18
CA PHE A 423 6.48 -8.41 32.93
C PHE A 423 5.98 -9.12 31.68
N ALA A 424 6.85 -9.42 30.73
CA ALA A 424 6.45 -10.03 29.47
C ALA A 424 7.45 -11.08 29.00
N ALA A 425 6.91 -12.17 28.47
CA ALA A 425 7.62 -13.13 27.62
C ALA A 425 6.96 -13.14 26.24
N ALA A 426 7.40 -12.25 25.38
CA ALA A 426 6.74 -11.94 24.11
C ALA A 426 7.75 -11.64 22.99
N PRO A 427 7.35 -11.66 21.70
CA PRO A 427 8.16 -11.12 20.62
C PRO A 427 8.29 -9.60 20.69
N ASN A 428 9.43 -9.06 20.20
CA ASN A 428 9.65 -7.61 20.12
C ASN A 428 8.58 -6.87 19.33
N GLY A 429 8.07 -7.46 18.24
CA GLY A 429 6.98 -6.88 17.47
C GLY A 429 5.69 -6.68 18.27
N PHE A 430 5.34 -7.63 19.14
CA PHE A 430 4.21 -7.46 20.06
C PHE A 430 4.46 -6.34 21.07
N MET A 431 5.67 -6.27 21.64
CA MET A 431 6.02 -5.22 22.61
C MET A 431 6.01 -3.83 21.95
N PHE A 432 6.39 -3.75 20.68
CA PHE A 432 6.27 -2.51 19.90
C PHE A 432 4.80 -2.07 19.78
N PHE A 433 3.87 -2.95 19.37
CA PHE A 433 2.45 -2.63 19.30
C PHE A 433 1.87 -2.28 20.67
N LEU A 434 2.28 -2.97 21.72
CA LEU A 434 1.87 -2.65 23.08
C LEU A 434 2.36 -1.26 23.50
N GLY A 435 3.59 -0.90 23.12
CA GLY A 435 4.16 0.43 23.31
C GLY A 435 3.33 1.52 22.62
N GLN A 436 2.89 1.29 21.38
CA GLN A 436 2.03 2.23 20.65
C GLN A 436 0.71 2.53 21.37
N GLN A 437 0.17 1.57 22.11
CA GLN A 437 -1.08 1.70 22.88
C GLN A 437 -0.88 2.24 24.31
N SER A 438 0.38 2.43 24.74
CA SER A 438 0.72 2.59 26.16
C SER A 438 0.46 3.97 26.77
N ARG A 439 0.05 4.98 25.98
CA ARG A 439 -0.19 6.36 26.52
C ARG A 439 -1.20 6.41 27.67
N GLY A 440 -2.18 5.53 27.65
CA GLY A 440 -3.20 5.44 28.71
C GLY A 440 -2.79 4.62 29.94
N PHE A 441 -1.59 4.05 29.98
CA PHE A 441 -1.19 3.13 31.04
C PHE A 441 -0.83 3.81 32.36
N GLY A 442 -0.48 5.09 32.34
CA GLY A 442 0.03 5.83 33.49
C GLY A 442 1.54 5.58 33.69
N LYS A 443 1.96 5.58 34.95
CA LYS A 443 3.38 5.34 35.29
C LYS A 443 3.71 3.87 35.14
N CYS A 444 4.51 3.52 34.13
CA CYS A 444 4.92 2.16 33.84
C CYS A 444 6.35 1.89 34.33
N ILE A 445 6.56 0.69 34.87
CA ILE A 445 7.89 0.12 35.09
C ILE A 445 7.95 -1.18 34.29
N LEU A 446 8.89 -1.27 33.37
CA LEU A 446 9.15 -2.50 32.61
C LEU A 446 10.24 -3.31 33.29
N TYR A 447 10.21 -4.62 33.08
CA TYR A 447 11.17 -5.55 33.65
C TYR A 447 11.79 -6.41 32.56
N GLU A 448 13.11 -6.55 32.62
CA GLU A 448 13.87 -7.46 31.78
C GLU A 448 14.24 -8.71 32.59
N TYR A 449 14.16 -9.88 31.92
CA TYR A 449 14.57 -11.15 32.51
C TYR A 449 16.05 -11.40 32.21
N ASP A 450 16.80 -11.76 33.21
CA ASP A 450 18.20 -12.13 33.05
C ASP A 450 18.33 -13.59 32.59
N PHE A 451 18.59 -13.77 31.29
CA PHE A 451 18.77 -15.11 30.69
C PHE A 451 20.18 -15.66 30.84
N GLU A 452 21.17 -14.82 31.14
CA GLU A 452 22.61 -15.18 31.11
C GLU A 452 23.30 -14.97 32.46
N GLY A 453 22.53 -14.49 33.45
CA GLY A 453 23.03 -13.81 34.58
C GLY A 453 23.74 -14.61 35.62
N VAL A 454 24.50 -13.88 36.40
CA VAL A 454 25.13 -14.30 37.63
C VAL A 454 24.08 -14.75 38.66
N ASP A 455 22.84 -14.23 38.50
CA ASP A 455 21.67 -14.55 39.31
C ASP A 455 20.57 -15.12 38.40
N THR A 456 20.73 -16.35 37.93
CA THR A 456 19.76 -17.02 37.03
C THR A 456 18.34 -16.98 37.58
N GLY A 457 17.43 -16.46 36.81
CA GLY A 457 16.00 -16.42 37.12
C GLY A 457 15.52 -15.14 37.80
N THR A 458 16.30 -14.07 37.81
CA THR A 458 15.86 -12.77 38.33
C THR A 458 15.39 -11.81 37.26
N TYR A 459 14.54 -10.86 37.66
CA TYR A 459 14.14 -9.72 36.85
C TYR A 459 14.89 -8.47 37.35
N SER A 460 15.17 -7.56 36.40
CA SER A 460 15.67 -6.23 36.73
C SER A 460 14.73 -5.16 36.15
N PRO A 461 14.42 -4.08 36.91
CA PRO A 461 13.64 -2.98 36.37
C PRO A 461 14.46 -2.22 35.31
N SER A 462 13.81 -1.93 34.18
CA SER A 462 14.36 -1.11 33.11
C SER A 462 13.81 0.33 33.17
N PHE A 463 12.99 0.75 32.20
CA PHE A 463 12.37 2.07 32.24
C PHE A 463 11.42 2.22 33.42
N LYS A 464 11.56 3.29 34.20
CA LYS A 464 10.73 3.61 35.37
C LYS A 464 9.89 4.86 35.18
N ASN A 465 10.27 5.74 34.25
CA ASN A 465 9.64 7.04 34.01
C ASN A 465 9.55 7.33 32.51
N LEU A 466 8.91 6.43 31.76
CA LEU A 466 8.64 6.70 30.35
C LEU A 466 7.71 7.92 30.19
N PRO A 467 8.08 8.95 29.40
CA PRO A 467 7.31 10.18 29.21
C PRO A 467 5.98 9.98 28.48
#